data_e090ea93bcc41ad26ea2fc3adf218176
#
_entry.id   e090ea93bcc41ad26ea2fc3adf218176
#
_cell.length_a   1.000
_cell.length_b   1.000
_cell.length_c   1.000
_cell.angle_alpha   90.00
_cell.angle_beta   90.00
_cell.angle_gamma   90.00
#
_symmetry.space_group_name_H-M   'P 1'
#
loop_
_entity.id
_entity.type
_entity.pdbx_description
1 polymer ?
#
loop_
_entity_poly.entity_id
_entity_poly.type
_entity_poly.pdbx_seq_one_letter_code
_entity_poly.pdbx_strand_id
1 'polypeptide(L)'
;MAKLVCNFISYALKRTVDITVVLPSVTIPEAMQLPMPGNENPVPPTHEVKEKYPVLYLLHGMGNNHAQWTGYTKVELFAEERNMAVVMISGENKFYHDSLDGEPFFDFVAKEVPEFVTNYFPISAEPEHSYIAGLSMGGYGALLHGLSNPERFAAIGSFSGAVMPVGDPEKVEGLIDGPLDVKWLVKKAIADGKKIPPLYVTCGEEDMLYEINTEFKDYLKENGVDVTWVSVPGYTHEWRFWNLAVEEFLKWIPRTDGYVSAGTRQI
;
A
#
# COMPACT_ATOMS: atom_id res chain seq x y z
N MET A 1 -5.68 -9.85 16.25
CA MET A 1 -5.47 -8.53 15.66
C MET A 1 -6.58 -7.56 16.04
N ALA A 2 -6.33 -6.25 16.02
CA ALA A 2 -7.33 -5.22 16.19
C ALA A 2 -7.66 -4.56 14.85
N LYS A 3 -8.96 -4.51 14.48
CA LYS A 3 -9.47 -3.77 13.32
C LYS A 3 -10.33 -2.61 13.80
N LEU A 4 -9.96 -1.40 13.39
CA LEU A 4 -10.64 -0.17 13.77
C LEU A 4 -11.16 0.53 12.52
N VAL A 5 -12.41 0.98 12.56
CA VAL A 5 -12.95 1.93 11.57
C VAL A 5 -12.93 3.29 12.24
N CYS A 6 -12.16 4.20 11.67
CA CYS A 6 -11.97 5.54 12.20
C CYS A 6 -12.73 6.53 11.33
N ASN A 7 -13.71 7.19 11.94
CA ASN A 7 -14.46 8.27 11.32
C ASN A 7 -13.97 9.60 11.89
N PHE A 8 -13.51 10.51 11.03
CA PHE A 8 -13.01 11.83 11.47
C PHE A 8 -13.26 12.91 10.42
N ILE A 9 -13.18 14.16 10.84
CA ILE A 9 -13.29 15.31 9.92
C ILE A 9 -11.92 15.54 9.28
N SER A 10 -11.84 15.34 7.96
CA SER A 10 -10.64 15.66 7.20
C SER A 10 -10.47 17.17 7.07
N TYR A 11 -9.31 17.69 7.46
CA TYR A 11 -8.98 19.10 7.25
C TYR A 11 -8.63 19.39 5.78
N ALA A 12 -8.13 18.40 5.03
CA ALA A 12 -7.89 18.53 3.61
C ALA A 12 -9.21 18.56 2.83
N LEU A 13 -10.04 17.51 2.98
CA LEU A 13 -11.27 17.33 2.19
C LEU A 13 -12.48 18.11 2.75
N LYS A 14 -12.37 18.77 3.92
CA LYS A 14 -13.42 19.57 4.56
C LYS A 14 -14.73 18.82 4.84
N ARG A 15 -14.64 17.50 5.04
CA ARG A 15 -15.78 16.62 5.31
C ARG A 15 -15.36 15.42 6.15
N THR A 16 -16.34 14.70 6.66
CA THR A 16 -16.13 13.44 7.37
C THR A 16 -15.64 12.37 6.39
N VAL A 17 -14.64 11.60 6.83
CA VAL A 17 -14.04 10.49 6.08
C VAL A 17 -13.94 9.26 6.96
N ASP A 18 -13.90 8.09 6.33
CA ASP A 18 -13.67 6.82 6.99
C ASP A 18 -12.36 6.18 6.49
N ILE A 19 -11.58 5.68 7.45
CA ILE A 19 -10.44 4.81 7.18
C ILE A 19 -10.55 3.52 8.01
N THR A 20 -9.95 2.43 7.51
CA THR A 20 -9.77 1.21 8.31
C THR A 20 -8.31 1.10 8.69
N VAL A 21 -8.06 0.92 9.99
CA VAL A 21 -6.73 0.68 10.54
C VAL A 21 -6.69 -0.72 11.15
N VAL A 22 -5.73 -1.51 10.71
CA VAL A 22 -5.46 -2.85 11.23
C VAL A 22 -4.16 -2.77 12.02
N LEU A 23 -4.19 -3.29 13.25
CA LEU A 23 -3.03 -3.31 14.14
C LEU A 23 -2.80 -4.74 14.66
N PRO A 24 -1.55 -5.21 14.73
CA PRO A 24 -1.23 -6.44 15.43
C PRO A 24 -1.70 -6.40 16.88
N SER A 25 -2.16 -7.54 17.39
CA SER A 25 -2.62 -7.67 18.77
C SER A 25 -2.21 -9.02 19.35
N VAL A 26 -2.62 -9.31 20.57
CA VAL A 26 -2.40 -10.61 21.19
C VAL A 26 -3.11 -11.70 20.39
N THR A 27 -2.37 -12.76 20.01
CA THR A 27 -2.89 -13.93 19.33
C THR A 27 -3.49 -14.96 20.29
N ILE A 28 -4.25 -15.93 19.79
CA ILE A 28 -4.80 -17.01 20.65
C ILE A 28 -3.68 -17.83 21.29
N PRO A 29 -2.62 -18.29 20.56
CA PRO A 29 -1.52 -18.99 21.22
C PRO A 29 -0.84 -18.19 22.32
N GLU A 30 -0.61 -16.90 22.11
CA GLU A 30 -0.05 -15.99 23.13
C GLU A 30 -0.99 -15.84 24.34
N ALA A 31 -2.28 -15.59 24.10
CA ALA A 31 -3.27 -15.44 25.17
C ALA A 31 -3.40 -16.71 26.03
N MET A 32 -3.26 -17.88 25.41
CA MET A 32 -3.29 -19.17 26.10
C MET A 32 -1.91 -19.59 26.66
N GLN A 33 -0.88 -18.79 26.46
CA GLN A 33 0.50 -19.10 26.84
C GLN A 33 0.97 -20.47 26.36
N LEU A 34 0.63 -20.81 25.09
CA LEU A 34 1.03 -22.08 24.50
C LEU A 34 2.51 -22.04 24.11
N PRO A 35 3.27 -23.10 24.42
CA PRO A 35 4.61 -23.25 23.88
C PRO A 35 4.53 -23.33 22.33
N MET A 36 5.34 -22.52 21.65
CA MET A 36 5.37 -22.47 20.20
C MET A 36 6.80 -22.73 19.73
N PRO A 37 7.03 -23.26 18.53
CA PRO A 37 8.37 -23.39 17.97
C PRO A 37 9.14 -22.06 18.05
N GLY A 38 10.30 -22.07 18.70
CA GLY A 38 11.08 -20.85 18.95
C GLY A 38 10.68 -20.02 20.18
N ASN A 39 9.60 -20.39 20.88
CA ASN A 39 9.18 -19.78 22.14
C ASN A 39 8.71 -20.87 23.14
N GLU A 40 9.66 -21.57 23.69
CA GLU A 40 9.39 -22.67 24.64
C GLU A 40 8.95 -22.18 26.04
N ASN A 41 9.24 -20.91 26.35
CA ASN A 41 8.89 -20.26 27.61
C ASN A 41 7.98 -19.05 27.37
N PRO A 42 6.68 -19.26 27.14
CA PRO A 42 5.76 -18.17 26.83
C PRO A 42 5.64 -17.20 28.01
N VAL A 43 5.73 -15.92 27.71
CA VAL A 43 5.51 -14.86 28.70
C VAL A 43 4.02 -14.51 28.78
N PRO A 44 3.53 -13.97 29.91
CA PRO A 44 2.15 -13.51 30.00
C PRO A 44 1.83 -12.50 28.90
N PRO A 45 0.64 -12.57 28.27
CA PRO A 45 0.25 -11.65 27.22
C PRO A 45 0.11 -10.23 27.76
N THR A 46 0.47 -9.27 26.95
CA THR A 46 0.32 -7.84 27.26
C THR A 46 -0.14 -7.08 26.02
N HIS A 47 -0.86 -5.98 26.22
CA HIS A 47 -1.18 -5.01 25.17
C HIS A 47 -0.14 -3.88 25.07
N GLU A 48 0.97 -3.99 25.79
CA GLU A 48 2.07 -3.05 25.67
C GLU A 48 2.72 -3.15 24.31
N VAL A 49 2.81 -2.04 23.60
CA VAL A 49 3.50 -1.93 22.32
C VAL A 49 4.95 -1.57 22.59
N LYS A 50 5.87 -2.52 22.34
CA LYS A 50 7.30 -2.34 22.61
C LYS A 50 7.97 -1.41 21.61
N GLU A 51 7.55 -1.50 20.35
CA GLU A 51 8.04 -0.69 19.25
C GLU A 51 6.86 -0.28 18.36
N LYS A 52 6.97 0.87 17.71
CA LYS A 52 5.96 1.30 16.73
C LYS A 52 5.95 0.33 15.53
N TYR A 53 4.77 -0.02 15.08
CA TYR A 53 4.59 -0.94 13.95
C TYR A 53 4.98 -0.29 12.61
N PRO A 54 5.66 -0.99 11.72
CA PRO A 54 5.76 -0.58 10.33
C PRO A 54 4.37 -0.57 9.69
N VAL A 55 4.18 0.22 8.64
CA VAL A 55 2.86 0.46 8.08
C VAL A 55 2.80 0.25 6.57
N LEU A 56 1.76 -0.44 6.13
CA LEU A 56 1.34 -0.49 4.74
C LEU A 56 0.12 0.42 4.54
N TYR A 57 0.26 1.47 3.73
CA TYR A 57 -0.85 2.23 3.17
C TYR A 57 -1.38 1.47 1.95
N LEU A 58 -2.60 0.94 2.03
CA LEU A 58 -3.15 0.01 1.04
C LEU A 58 -4.38 0.59 0.35
N LEU A 59 -4.23 0.86 -0.95
CA LEU A 59 -5.18 1.60 -1.76
C LEU A 59 -6.09 0.66 -2.57
N HIS A 60 -7.40 0.94 -2.57
CA HIS A 60 -8.40 0.14 -3.29
C HIS A 60 -8.55 0.54 -4.76
N GLY A 61 -9.20 -0.29 -5.56
CA GLY A 61 -9.58 -0.02 -6.95
C GLY A 61 -10.87 0.78 -7.08
N MET A 62 -11.22 1.14 -8.32
CA MET A 62 -12.44 1.88 -8.64
C MET A 62 -13.68 1.14 -8.13
N GLY A 63 -14.69 1.88 -7.64
CA GLY A 63 -15.93 1.34 -7.11
C GLY A 63 -15.87 0.77 -5.69
N ASN A 64 -14.71 0.86 -5.03
CA ASN A 64 -14.48 0.33 -3.68
C ASN A 64 -14.32 1.45 -2.64
N ASN A 65 -14.01 1.09 -1.40
CA ASN A 65 -13.73 1.99 -0.29
C ASN A 65 -12.74 1.36 0.72
N HIS A 66 -12.57 1.98 1.87
CA HIS A 66 -11.66 1.55 2.95
C HIS A 66 -11.90 0.11 3.48
N ALA A 67 -13.08 -0.48 3.25
CA ALA A 67 -13.44 -1.79 3.83
C ALA A 67 -13.16 -2.98 2.90
N GLN A 68 -12.94 -2.75 1.59
CA GLN A 68 -12.91 -3.84 0.62
C GLN A 68 -11.72 -4.77 0.76
N TRP A 69 -10.54 -4.28 1.09
CA TRP A 69 -9.38 -5.14 1.30
C TRP A 69 -9.60 -6.18 2.40
N THR A 70 -10.18 -5.76 3.55
CA THR A 70 -10.52 -6.70 4.62
C THR A 70 -11.74 -7.56 4.30
N GLY A 71 -12.62 -7.09 3.40
CA GLY A 71 -13.81 -7.82 2.99
C GLY A 71 -13.54 -8.95 1.99
N TYR A 72 -12.52 -8.81 1.15
CA TYR A 72 -12.26 -9.75 0.05
C TYR A 72 -10.92 -10.47 0.14
N THR A 73 -10.05 -10.10 1.09
CA THR A 73 -8.72 -10.70 1.23
C THR A 73 -8.44 -11.12 2.68
N LYS A 74 -7.33 -11.81 2.87
CA LYS A 74 -6.80 -12.17 4.19
C LYS A 74 -5.70 -11.19 4.66
N VAL A 75 -5.76 -9.95 4.21
CA VAL A 75 -4.73 -8.93 4.55
C VAL A 75 -4.57 -8.75 6.06
N GLU A 76 -5.65 -8.91 6.83
CA GLU A 76 -5.63 -8.87 8.29
C GLU A 76 -4.69 -9.94 8.86
N LEU A 77 -4.86 -11.20 8.40
CA LEU A 77 -4.01 -12.32 8.79
C LEU A 77 -2.55 -12.08 8.40
N PHE A 78 -2.32 -11.70 7.15
CA PHE A 78 -0.96 -11.48 6.63
C PHE A 78 -0.22 -10.37 7.37
N ALA A 79 -0.93 -9.31 7.76
CA ALA A 79 -0.38 -8.20 8.54
C ALA A 79 -0.05 -8.63 9.98
N GLU A 80 -0.94 -9.38 10.63
CA GLU A 80 -0.74 -9.86 11.99
C GLU A 80 0.44 -10.83 12.09
N GLU A 81 0.56 -11.77 11.16
CA GLU A 81 1.71 -12.68 11.05
C GLU A 81 3.05 -11.95 11.00
N ARG A 82 3.08 -10.73 10.48
CA ARG A 82 4.28 -9.92 10.26
C ARG A 82 4.45 -8.75 11.20
N ASN A 83 3.60 -8.63 12.22
CA ASN A 83 3.59 -7.47 13.12
C ASN A 83 3.58 -6.14 12.35
N MET A 84 2.67 -6.00 11.41
CA MET A 84 2.56 -4.81 10.54
C MET A 84 1.18 -4.16 10.70
N ALA A 85 1.15 -2.84 10.75
CA ALA A 85 -0.08 -2.07 10.61
C ALA A 85 -0.49 -1.97 9.13
N VAL A 86 -1.80 -1.96 8.86
CA VAL A 86 -2.32 -1.66 7.52
C VAL A 86 -3.35 -0.55 7.63
N VAL A 87 -3.20 0.48 6.79
CA VAL A 87 -4.09 1.63 6.72
C VAL A 87 -4.76 1.65 5.35
N MET A 88 -6.08 1.55 5.34
CA MET A 88 -6.90 1.55 4.13
C MET A 88 -7.82 2.76 4.14
N ILE A 89 -7.83 3.50 3.05
CA ILE A 89 -8.58 4.75 2.88
C ILE A 89 -9.63 4.63 1.79
N SER A 90 -10.62 5.53 1.77
CA SER A 90 -11.57 5.65 0.67
C SER A 90 -11.06 6.65 -0.36
N GLY A 91 -10.77 6.19 -1.57
CA GLY A 91 -10.27 7.00 -2.69
C GLY A 91 -11.36 7.58 -3.59
N GLU A 92 -12.63 7.25 -3.35
CA GLU A 92 -13.85 7.79 -3.97
C GLU A 92 -13.81 7.93 -5.51
N ASN A 93 -13.16 6.99 -6.19
CA ASN A 93 -12.95 7.05 -7.65
C ASN A 93 -12.22 8.32 -8.14
N LYS A 94 -11.45 8.98 -7.25
CA LYS A 94 -10.69 10.21 -7.54
C LYS A 94 -9.24 9.92 -7.93
N PHE A 95 -8.86 8.67 -8.19
CA PHE A 95 -7.50 8.26 -8.56
C PHE A 95 -6.41 8.74 -7.60
N TYR A 96 -6.77 9.07 -6.35
CA TYR A 96 -5.85 9.49 -5.29
C TYR A 96 -5.07 10.78 -5.60
N HIS A 97 -5.52 11.58 -6.55
CA HIS A 97 -4.98 12.89 -6.89
C HIS A 97 -6.04 13.98 -6.73
N ASP A 98 -5.60 15.23 -6.78
CA ASP A 98 -6.50 16.37 -6.70
C ASP A 98 -7.48 16.34 -7.89
N SER A 99 -8.74 16.44 -7.58
CA SER A 99 -9.79 16.39 -8.59
C SER A 99 -9.95 17.75 -9.30
N LEU A 100 -10.58 17.73 -10.47
CA LEU A 100 -10.86 18.93 -11.25
C LEU A 100 -11.78 19.94 -10.52
N ASP A 101 -12.54 19.46 -9.54
CA ASP A 101 -13.39 20.27 -8.65
C ASP A 101 -12.64 20.83 -7.44
N GLY A 102 -11.33 20.61 -7.36
CA GLY A 102 -10.43 21.20 -6.37
C GLY A 102 -10.39 20.47 -5.03
N GLU A 103 -10.90 19.23 -4.92
CA GLU A 103 -10.70 18.43 -3.70
C GLU A 103 -9.26 17.95 -3.59
N PRO A 104 -8.53 18.30 -2.52
CA PRO A 104 -7.11 18.01 -2.38
C PRO A 104 -6.87 16.57 -1.89
N PHE A 105 -7.25 15.57 -2.69
CA PHE A 105 -7.04 14.15 -2.38
C PHE A 105 -5.57 13.78 -2.28
N PHE A 106 -4.69 14.44 -3.03
CA PHE A 106 -3.27 14.21 -2.91
C PHE A 106 -2.78 14.55 -1.51
N ASP A 107 -3.14 15.71 -0.98
CA ASP A 107 -2.75 16.14 0.37
C ASP A 107 -3.39 15.27 1.45
N PHE A 108 -4.63 14.82 1.26
CA PHE A 108 -5.28 13.88 2.16
C PHE A 108 -4.46 12.59 2.30
N VAL A 109 -4.06 11.97 1.18
CA VAL A 109 -3.29 10.71 1.18
C VAL A 109 -1.84 10.93 1.61
N ALA A 110 -1.19 11.97 1.09
CA ALA A 110 0.23 12.19 1.29
C ALA A 110 0.58 12.81 2.65
N LYS A 111 -0.33 13.56 3.26
CA LYS A 111 -0.05 14.33 4.49
C LYS A 111 -0.98 13.95 5.64
N GLU A 112 -2.30 14.14 5.46
CA GLU A 112 -3.25 14.06 6.55
C GLU A 112 -3.40 12.64 7.10
N VAL A 113 -3.53 11.63 6.24
CA VAL A 113 -3.66 10.23 6.69
C VAL A 113 -2.42 9.76 7.45
N PRO A 114 -1.18 9.93 6.95
CA PRO A 114 0.02 9.60 7.72
C PRO A 114 0.11 10.36 9.05
N GLU A 115 -0.17 11.67 9.06
CA GLU A 115 -0.19 12.48 10.27
C GLU A 115 -1.20 11.93 11.28
N PHE A 116 -2.43 11.65 10.85
CA PHE A 116 -3.48 11.11 11.72
C PHE A 116 -3.05 9.77 12.33
N VAL A 117 -2.62 8.80 11.51
CA VAL A 117 -2.35 7.44 12.02
C VAL A 117 -1.09 7.37 12.88
N THR A 118 -0.05 8.15 12.59
CA THR A 118 1.20 8.13 13.39
C THR A 118 1.06 8.87 14.73
N ASN A 119 0.09 9.79 14.85
CA ASN A 119 -0.19 10.50 16.09
C ASN A 119 -1.19 9.76 17.00
N TYR A 120 -2.18 9.06 16.42
CA TYR A 120 -3.22 8.38 17.21
C TYR A 120 -2.93 6.91 17.48
N PHE A 121 -2.06 6.26 16.70
CA PHE A 121 -1.75 4.84 16.81
C PHE A 121 -0.25 4.60 16.99
N PRO A 122 0.14 3.41 17.48
CA PRO A 122 1.54 3.05 17.62
C PRO A 122 2.15 2.67 16.26
N ILE A 123 2.03 3.55 15.27
CA ILE A 123 2.52 3.39 13.90
C ILE A 123 3.80 4.22 13.72
N SER A 124 4.81 3.64 13.09
CA SER A 124 6.06 4.32 12.80
C SER A 124 5.88 5.43 11.78
N ALA A 125 6.57 6.55 11.99
CA ALA A 125 6.66 7.65 11.03
C ALA A 125 7.94 7.59 10.18
N GLU A 126 8.80 6.59 10.42
CA GLU A 126 10.06 6.44 9.71
C GLU A 126 9.82 5.96 8.27
N PRO A 127 10.45 6.60 7.27
CA PRO A 127 10.28 6.23 5.86
C PRO A 127 10.63 4.75 5.57
N GLU A 128 11.66 4.22 6.20
CA GLU A 128 12.11 2.84 6.09
C GLU A 128 11.12 1.82 6.66
N HIS A 129 10.15 2.26 7.43
CA HIS A 129 9.05 1.45 7.98
C HIS A 129 7.71 1.73 7.30
N SER A 130 7.69 2.53 6.24
CA SER A 130 6.49 2.94 5.51
C SER A 130 6.46 2.34 4.11
N TYR A 131 5.35 1.71 3.77
CA TYR A 131 5.11 1.07 2.48
C TYR A 131 3.80 1.55 1.90
N ILE A 132 3.72 1.62 0.57
CA ILE A 132 2.48 1.95 -0.13
C ILE A 132 2.22 0.94 -1.24
N ALA A 133 0.99 0.43 -1.31
CA ALA A 133 0.59 -0.47 -2.39
C ALA A 133 -0.89 -0.32 -2.72
N GLY A 134 -1.31 -0.87 -3.84
CA GLY A 134 -2.71 -0.88 -4.20
C GLY A 134 -3.01 -1.67 -5.47
N LEU A 135 -4.31 -1.85 -5.71
CA LEU A 135 -4.82 -2.57 -6.87
C LEU A 135 -5.45 -1.61 -7.89
N SER A 136 -5.30 -1.86 -9.19
CA SER A 136 -6.00 -1.13 -10.25
C SER A 136 -5.81 0.40 -10.14
N MET A 137 -6.88 1.17 -9.91
CA MET A 137 -6.82 2.59 -9.55
C MET A 137 -5.89 2.86 -8.35
N GLY A 138 -5.91 1.98 -7.33
CA GLY A 138 -5.02 2.08 -6.17
C GLY A 138 -3.56 1.73 -6.51
N GLY A 139 -3.33 0.88 -7.50
CA GLY A 139 -1.99 0.61 -8.03
C GLY A 139 -1.38 1.85 -8.69
N TYR A 140 -2.18 2.57 -9.46
CA TYR A 140 -1.81 3.90 -9.95
C TYR A 140 -1.56 4.88 -8.79
N GLY A 141 -2.48 4.95 -7.81
CA GLY A 141 -2.32 5.83 -6.64
C GLY A 141 -1.05 5.54 -5.85
N ALA A 142 -0.69 4.26 -5.67
CA ALA A 142 0.54 3.88 -4.99
C ALA A 142 1.79 4.35 -5.76
N LEU A 143 1.80 4.20 -7.08
CA LEU A 143 2.88 4.72 -7.92
C LEU A 143 2.92 6.25 -7.90
N LEU A 144 1.76 6.93 -8.02
CA LEU A 144 1.67 8.38 -7.97
C LEU A 144 2.28 8.94 -6.69
N HIS A 145 1.84 8.47 -5.53
CA HIS A 145 2.33 8.96 -4.23
C HIS A 145 3.76 8.55 -3.94
N GLY A 146 4.10 7.30 -4.27
CA GLY A 146 5.44 6.76 -4.05
C GLY A 146 6.51 7.41 -4.92
N LEU A 147 6.21 7.72 -6.18
CA LEU A 147 7.14 8.39 -7.09
C LEU A 147 7.18 9.91 -6.89
N SER A 148 6.10 10.53 -6.44
CA SER A 148 6.09 11.96 -6.09
C SER A 148 6.89 12.25 -4.82
N ASN A 149 6.89 11.32 -3.85
CA ASN A 149 7.56 11.45 -2.56
C ASN A 149 8.41 10.20 -2.26
N PRO A 150 9.41 9.87 -3.11
CA PRO A 150 10.13 8.60 -3.00
C PRO A 150 10.92 8.45 -1.69
N GLU A 151 11.28 9.57 -1.06
CA GLU A 151 11.96 9.59 0.24
C GLU A 151 11.09 9.14 1.42
N ARG A 152 9.79 8.94 1.23
CA ARG A 152 8.83 8.60 2.29
C ARG A 152 8.54 7.11 2.43
N PHE A 153 8.96 6.31 1.47
CA PHE A 153 8.59 4.89 1.40
C PHE A 153 9.81 4.00 1.23
N ALA A 154 9.80 2.86 1.92
CA ALA A 154 10.80 1.82 1.76
C ALA A 154 10.54 0.94 0.51
N ALA A 155 9.28 0.80 0.09
CA ALA A 155 8.90 0.11 -1.14
C ALA A 155 7.51 0.53 -1.63
N ILE A 156 7.28 0.33 -2.93
CA ILE A 156 6.02 0.66 -3.63
C ILE A 156 5.50 -0.60 -4.31
N GLY A 157 4.19 -0.91 -4.14
CA GLY A 157 3.53 -2.05 -4.78
C GLY A 157 2.40 -1.62 -5.73
N SER A 158 2.39 -2.15 -6.95
CA SER A 158 1.31 -1.94 -7.93
C SER A 158 0.78 -3.27 -8.42
N PHE A 159 -0.49 -3.56 -8.12
CA PHE A 159 -1.16 -4.81 -8.46
C PHE A 159 -2.20 -4.56 -9.55
N SER A 160 -2.02 -5.11 -10.74
CA SER A 160 -2.86 -4.77 -11.91
C SER A 160 -3.07 -3.26 -12.05
N GLY A 161 -2.02 -2.46 -11.89
CA GLY A 161 -2.14 -1.01 -11.79
C GLY A 161 -2.63 -0.35 -13.07
N ALA A 162 -3.47 0.68 -12.96
CA ALA A 162 -3.85 1.55 -14.07
C ALA A 162 -2.72 2.56 -14.33
N VAL A 163 -1.57 2.05 -14.78
CA VAL A 163 -0.30 2.78 -14.92
C VAL A 163 -0.28 3.85 -16.02
N MET A 164 -1.38 3.97 -16.77
CA MET A 164 -1.62 5.07 -17.69
C MET A 164 -2.86 5.83 -17.23
N PRO A 165 -2.95 7.14 -17.50
CA PRO A 165 -4.18 7.88 -17.28
C PRO A 165 -5.35 7.19 -17.99
N VAL A 166 -6.39 6.82 -17.23
CA VAL A 166 -7.59 6.14 -17.74
C VAL A 166 -8.72 7.14 -17.79
N GLY A 167 -9.38 7.30 -18.94
CA GLY A 167 -10.53 8.17 -19.07
C GLY A 167 -10.81 8.62 -20.49
N ASP A 168 -11.55 9.71 -20.60
CA ASP A 168 -11.84 10.38 -21.86
C ASP A 168 -10.53 10.79 -22.56
N PRO A 169 -10.28 10.39 -23.82
CA PRO A 169 -9.02 10.68 -24.52
C PRO A 169 -8.60 12.17 -24.49
N GLU A 170 -9.56 13.10 -24.63
CA GLU A 170 -9.25 14.54 -24.58
C GLU A 170 -8.79 15.01 -23.19
N LYS A 171 -9.27 14.37 -22.14
CA LYS A 171 -8.86 14.66 -20.75
C LYS A 171 -7.55 13.97 -20.38
N VAL A 172 -7.33 12.78 -20.94
CA VAL A 172 -6.11 11.98 -20.73
C VAL A 172 -4.91 12.64 -21.40
N GLU A 173 -5.07 13.20 -22.61
CA GLU A 173 -3.98 13.88 -23.32
C GLU A 173 -3.37 15.02 -22.49
N GLY A 174 -4.18 15.75 -21.73
CA GLY A 174 -3.71 16.80 -20.83
C GLY A 174 -3.00 16.31 -19.56
N LEU A 175 -3.00 15.00 -19.29
CA LEU A 175 -2.34 14.39 -18.12
C LEU A 175 -1.00 13.75 -18.48
N ILE A 176 -0.74 13.52 -19.76
CA ILE A 176 0.51 12.92 -20.26
C ILE A 176 1.65 13.94 -20.14
N ASP A 177 2.84 13.45 -19.81
CA ASP A 177 4.06 14.27 -19.59
C ASP A 177 3.90 15.34 -18.49
N GLY A 178 3.10 15.01 -17.47
CA GLY A 178 2.85 15.88 -16.34
C GLY A 178 2.87 15.15 -14.98
N PRO A 179 2.61 15.88 -13.87
CA PRO A 179 2.74 15.36 -12.51
C PRO A 179 1.75 14.23 -12.17
N LEU A 180 0.81 13.92 -13.04
CA LEU A 180 -0.12 12.80 -12.92
C LEU A 180 0.27 11.60 -13.80
N ASP A 181 1.32 11.72 -14.60
CA ASP A 181 1.87 10.61 -15.38
C ASP A 181 2.99 9.92 -14.63
N VAL A 182 2.80 8.64 -14.29
CA VAL A 182 3.78 7.86 -13.52
C VAL A 182 5.11 7.69 -14.27
N LYS A 183 5.10 7.67 -15.61
CA LYS A 183 6.34 7.63 -16.43
C LYS A 183 7.10 8.96 -16.34
N TRP A 184 6.37 10.07 -16.34
CA TRP A 184 6.97 11.38 -16.14
C TRP A 184 7.55 11.52 -14.72
N LEU A 185 6.86 11.03 -13.69
CA LEU A 185 7.35 11.03 -12.32
C LEU A 185 8.65 10.24 -12.16
N VAL A 186 8.79 9.10 -12.83
CA VAL A 186 10.05 8.34 -12.87
C VAL A 186 11.18 9.20 -13.44
N LYS A 187 10.98 9.79 -14.62
CA LYS A 187 11.99 10.66 -15.24
C LYS A 187 12.35 11.85 -14.35
N LYS A 188 11.34 12.47 -13.74
CA LYS A 188 11.55 13.60 -12.83
C LYS A 188 12.35 13.21 -11.60
N ALA A 189 12.03 12.09 -10.96
CA ALA A 189 12.78 11.61 -9.80
C ALA A 189 14.26 11.35 -10.14
N ILE A 190 14.53 10.72 -11.29
CA ILE A 190 15.89 10.49 -11.79
C ILE A 190 16.61 11.81 -12.07
N ALA A 191 15.95 12.75 -12.75
CA ALA A 191 16.53 14.05 -13.07
C ALA A 191 16.83 14.89 -11.82
N ASP A 192 16.00 14.77 -10.79
CA ASP A 192 16.18 15.44 -9.49
C ASP A 192 17.22 14.69 -8.59
N GLY A 193 17.80 13.60 -9.06
CA GLY A 193 18.75 12.78 -8.27
C GLY A 193 18.13 12.08 -7.07
N LYS A 194 16.81 11.91 -7.04
CA LYS A 194 16.11 11.20 -5.96
C LYS A 194 16.26 9.69 -6.13
N LYS A 195 16.48 9.00 -5.01
CA LYS A 195 16.48 7.53 -4.99
C LYS A 195 15.03 7.05 -5.04
N ILE A 196 14.66 6.36 -6.11
CA ILE A 196 13.36 5.67 -6.21
C ILE A 196 13.44 4.40 -5.34
N PRO A 197 12.45 4.16 -4.45
CA PRO A 197 12.37 2.90 -3.70
C PRO A 197 12.19 1.71 -4.64
N PRO A 198 12.54 0.48 -4.20
CA PRO A 198 12.20 -0.73 -4.95
C PRO A 198 10.70 -0.79 -5.28
N LEU A 199 10.39 -1.14 -6.53
CA LEU A 199 9.02 -1.31 -7.00
C LEU A 199 8.69 -2.79 -7.15
N TYR A 200 7.50 -3.18 -6.67
CA TYR A 200 6.89 -4.48 -6.93
C TYR A 200 5.69 -4.28 -7.85
N VAL A 201 5.79 -4.74 -9.08
CA VAL A 201 4.72 -4.66 -10.08
C VAL A 201 4.26 -6.07 -10.41
N THR A 202 2.97 -6.34 -10.26
CA THR A 202 2.42 -7.67 -10.55
C THR A 202 1.09 -7.56 -11.27
N CYS A 203 0.82 -8.51 -12.16
CA CYS A 203 -0.42 -8.57 -12.93
C CYS A 203 -0.76 -10.02 -13.28
N GLY A 204 -2.06 -10.34 -13.31
CA GLY A 204 -2.53 -11.59 -13.89
C GLY A 204 -2.32 -11.59 -15.40
N GLU A 205 -1.94 -12.72 -16.00
CA GLU A 205 -1.66 -12.79 -17.45
C GLU A 205 -2.92 -12.65 -18.31
N GLU A 206 -4.11 -12.89 -17.72
CA GLU A 206 -5.40 -12.74 -18.39
C GLU A 206 -6.11 -11.43 -17.99
N ASP A 207 -5.41 -10.54 -17.29
CA ASP A 207 -5.90 -9.23 -16.88
C ASP A 207 -5.90 -8.26 -18.07
N MET A 208 -6.99 -7.49 -18.21
CA MET A 208 -7.12 -6.47 -19.27
C MET A 208 -6.03 -5.38 -19.20
N LEU A 209 -5.35 -5.22 -18.05
CA LEU A 209 -4.26 -4.26 -17.86
C LEU A 209 -2.87 -4.93 -17.97
N TYR A 210 -2.79 -6.21 -18.38
CA TYR A 210 -1.53 -6.95 -18.45
C TYR A 210 -0.51 -6.28 -19.37
N GLU A 211 -0.94 -5.92 -20.59
CA GLU A 211 -0.08 -5.33 -21.61
C GLU A 211 0.55 -4.02 -21.12
N ILE A 212 -0.28 -3.09 -20.61
CA ILE A 212 0.23 -1.79 -20.12
C ILE A 212 1.13 -1.92 -18.89
N ASN A 213 0.91 -2.91 -18.04
CA ASN A 213 1.80 -3.19 -16.89
C ASN A 213 3.14 -3.79 -17.36
N THR A 214 3.12 -4.63 -18.40
CA THR A 214 4.33 -5.17 -19.03
C THR A 214 5.16 -4.06 -19.68
N GLU A 215 4.53 -3.17 -20.44
CA GLU A 215 5.19 -2.00 -21.02
C GLU A 215 5.78 -1.07 -19.93
N PHE A 216 5.04 -0.86 -18.86
CA PHE A 216 5.53 -0.04 -17.73
C PHE A 216 6.74 -0.67 -17.05
N LYS A 217 6.72 -1.98 -16.82
CA LYS A 217 7.87 -2.73 -16.29
C LYS A 217 9.10 -2.58 -17.20
N ASP A 218 8.93 -2.68 -18.53
CA ASP A 218 10.05 -2.50 -19.48
C ASP A 218 10.58 -1.08 -19.43
N TYR A 219 9.67 -0.09 -19.41
CA TYR A 219 10.04 1.31 -19.23
C TYR A 219 10.84 1.56 -17.93
N LEU A 220 10.46 0.96 -16.79
CA LEU A 220 11.20 1.08 -15.53
C LEU A 220 12.62 0.52 -15.67
N LYS A 221 12.77 -0.67 -16.26
CA LYS A 221 14.08 -1.32 -16.49
C LYS A 221 14.97 -0.50 -17.40
N GLU A 222 14.43 0.03 -18.50
CA GLU A 222 15.15 0.88 -19.45
C GLU A 222 15.69 2.16 -18.79
N ASN A 223 15.00 2.67 -17.77
CA ASN A 223 15.42 3.84 -17.01
C ASN A 223 16.25 3.49 -15.75
N GLY A 224 16.65 2.23 -15.59
CA GLY A 224 17.52 1.78 -14.48
C GLY A 224 16.84 1.76 -13.12
N VAL A 225 15.51 1.69 -13.08
CA VAL A 225 14.74 1.60 -11.83
C VAL A 225 14.68 0.16 -11.34
N ASP A 226 14.91 -0.05 -10.05
CA ASP A 226 14.80 -1.36 -9.41
C ASP A 226 13.33 -1.80 -9.36
N VAL A 227 12.97 -2.78 -10.19
CA VAL A 227 11.61 -3.32 -10.29
C VAL A 227 11.61 -4.85 -10.24
N THR A 228 10.85 -5.40 -9.30
CA THR A 228 10.44 -6.79 -9.30
C THR A 228 9.14 -6.92 -10.07
N TRP A 229 9.17 -7.69 -11.16
CA TRP A 229 8.00 -8.00 -11.98
C TRP A 229 7.56 -9.45 -11.75
N VAL A 230 6.27 -9.62 -11.43
CA VAL A 230 5.65 -10.93 -11.26
C VAL A 230 4.38 -11.00 -12.12
N SER A 231 4.36 -11.86 -13.13
CA SER A 231 3.15 -12.23 -13.85
C SER A 231 2.63 -13.58 -13.37
N VAL A 232 1.33 -13.72 -13.26
CA VAL A 232 0.72 -14.95 -12.73
C VAL A 232 -0.34 -15.47 -13.71
N PRO A 233 -0.13 -16.67 -14.29
CA PRO A 233 -1.07 -17.25 -15.24
C PRO A 233 -2.39 -17.64 -14.55
N GLY A 234 -3.50 -17.61 -15.32
CA GLY A 234 -4.82 -18.03 -14.86
C GLY A 234 -5.57 -17.01 -14.02
N TYR A 235 -5.08 -15.78 -13.93
CA TYR A 235 -5.75 -14.70 -13.20
C TYR A 235 -6.13 -13.54 -14.13
N THR A 236 -7.37 -13.07 -13.94
CA THR A 236 -7.92 -11.87 -14.55
C THR A 236 -7.83 -10.68 -13.60
N HIS A 237 -8.58 -9.59 -13.87
CA HIS A 237 -8.70 -8.40 -13.00
C HIS A 237 -9.62 -8.68 -11.81
N GLU A 238 -9.14 -9.40 -10.79
CA GLU A 238 -9.99 -9.98 -9.75
C GLU A 238 -9.39 -10.02 -8.34
N TRP A 239 -10.26 -10.06 -7.33
CA TRP A 239 -9.86 -10.10 -5.92
C TRP A 239 -9.07 -11.36 -5.50
N ARG A 240 -9.26 -12.49 -6.18
CA ARG A 240 -8.45 -13.70 -5.90
C ARG A 240 -6.98 -13.46 -6.21
N PHE A 241 -6.71 -12.79 -7.33
CA PHE A 241 -5.35 -12.35 -7.68
C PHE A 241 -4.80 -11.35 -6.67
N TRP A 242 -5.56 -10.33 -6.32
CA TRP A 242 -5.08 -9.30 -5.39
C TRP A 242 -4.88 -9.80 -3.96
N ASN A 243 -5.60 -10.84 -3.52
CA ASN A 243 -5.29 -11.53 -2.26
C ASN A 243 -3.91 -12.19 -2.30
N LEU A 244 -3.57 -12.86 -3.41
CA LEU A 244 -2.23 -13.42 -3.62
C LEU A 244 -1.17 -12.30 -3.70
N ALA A 245 -1.45 -11.26 -4.48
CA ALA A 245 -0.53 -10.16 -4.71
C ALA A 245 -0.13 -9.42 -3.43
N VAL A 246 -1.08 -9.12 -2.54
CA VAL A 246 -0.78 -8.45 -1.26
C VAL A 246 0.01 -9.35 -0.32
N GLU A 247 -0.25 -10.66 -0.30
CA GLU A 247 0.53 -11.62 0.49
C GLU A 247 1.98 -11.69 0.02
N GLU A 248 2.20 -11.84 -1.29
CA GLU A 248 3.54 -11.90 -1.88
C GLU A 248 4.29 -10.57 -1.74
N PHE A 249 3.60 -9.45 -1.88
CA PHE A 249 4.19 -8.13 -1.60
C PHE A 249 4.69 -8.02 -0.15
N LEU A 250 3.87 -8.43 0.83
CA LEU A 250 4.24 -8.43 2.24
C LEU A 250 5.41 -9.38 2.58
N LYS A 251 5.62 -10.43 1.80
CA LYS A 251 6.80 -11.30 1.89
C LYS A 251 8.05 -10.65 1.28
N TRP A 252 7.85 -9.87 0.22
CA TRP A 252 8.92 -9.29 -0.57
C TRP A 252 9.48 -7.98 -0.01
N ILE A 253 8.71 -7.16 0.69
CA ILE A 253 9.15 -5.83 1.15
C ILE A 253 10.44 -5.90 1.98
N PRO A 254 11.38 -4.95 1.77
CA PRO A 254 12.55 -4.82 2.62
C PRO A 254 12.14 -4.33 4.01
N ARG A 255 12.52 -5.06 5.04
CA ARG A 255 12.17 -4.70 6.42
C ARG A 255 13.43 -4.49 7.25
N THR A 256 13.42 -3.42 8.06
CA THR A 256 14.51 -3.03 8.96
C THR A 256 14.03 -2.77 10.39
N ASP A 257 12.71 -2.88 10.62
CA ASP A 257 12.09 -2.67 11.94
C ASP A 257 12.40 -3.79 12.93
N GLY A 258 12.20 -3.55 14.21
CA GLY A 258 12.54 -4.49 15.29
C GLY A 258 11.74 -5.79 15.29
N TYR A 259 10.64 -5.87 14.55
CA TYR A 259 9.84 -7.09 14.43
C TYR A 259 10.39 -8.10 13.42
N VAL A 260 11.39 -7.73 12.61
CA VAL A 260 11.99 -8.64 11.60
C VAL A 260 12.53 -9.91 12.24
N SER A 261 13.18 -9.78 13.39
CA SER A 261 13.77 -10.92 14.12
C SER A 261 12.74 -11.90 14.69
N ALA A 262 11.49 -11.47 14.84
CA ALA A 262 10.42 -12.32 15.31
C ALA A 262 9.94 -13.33 14.26
N GLY A 263 10.30 -13.12 12.98
CA GLY A 263 9.84 -13.96 11.87
C GLY A 263 8.33 -13.84 11.65
N THR A 264 7.75 -14.87 11.03
CA THR A 264 6.30 -14.97 10.85
C THR A 264 5.67 -15.54 12.11
N ARG A 265 4.76 -14.77 12.74
CA ARG A 265 4.03 -15.21 13.94
C ARG A 265 3.06 -16.32 13.60
N GLN A 266 2.85 -17.23 14.53
CA GLN A 266 1.74 -18.18 14.47
C GLN A 266 0.48 -17.51 15.06
N ILE A 267 -0.64 -17.65 14.35
CA ILE A 267 -1.92 -17.03 14.68
C ILE A 267 -2.92 -18.07 15.14
#